data_be50d87b638058ee485fbe27b4d42e2f
#
_entry.id   be50d87b638058ee485fbe27b4d42e2f
#
_cell.length_a   1.000
_cell.length_b   1.000
_cell.length_c   1.000
_cell.angle_alpha   90.00
_cell.angle_beta   90.00
_cell.angle_gamma   90.00
#
_symmetry.space_group_name_H-M   'P 1'
#
loop_
_entity.id
_entity.type
_entity.pdbx_description
1 polymer ?
#
loop_
_entity_poly.entity_id
_entity_poly.type
_entity_poly.pdbx_seq_one_letter_code
_entity_poly.pdbx_strand_id
1 'polypeptide(L)'
;MLDDVNSGKLDKILVYKLDRLSRSQKDTLYLIEDKFLANNVDFSSMHENFDTSTPFGRAMIGILAVFAQLEREQIKERMGMGREARAKQGYFAGNKQPPYGYNYVNHELIINDYEAMIVRRIYDLGKQGTGSWSIARILEEEGYKPRNEHWVHQSINNILTSRIYIGEVSFGGKWYKGRHDPIISFDDFELVQQK
;
A
#
# COMPACT_ATOMS: atom_id res chain seq x y z
N MET A 1 11.47 -12.96 -30.21
CA MET A 1 12.49 -13.41 -29.24
C MET A 1 11.90 -14.31 -28.16
N LEU A 2 10.97 -13.83 -27.30
CA LEU A 2 10.41 -14.72 -26.24
C LEU A 2 9.63 -15.94 -26.81
N ASP A 3 8.93 -15.76 -27.91
CA ASP A 3 8.26 -16.87 -28.60
C ASP A 3 9.26 -17.90 -29.16
N ASP A 4 10.43 -17.45 -29.61
CA ASP A 4 11.49 -18.33 -30.10
C ASP A 4 12.19 -19.06 -28.96
N VAL A 5 12.35 -18.43 -27.79
CA VAL A 5 12.80 -19.07 -26.56
C VAL A 5 11.85 -20.18 -26.15
N ASN A 6 10.56 -19.86 -26.05
CA ASN A 6 9.51 -20.83 -25.65
C ASN A 6 9.33 -21.98 -26.63
N SER A 7 9.68 -21.77 -27.91
CA SER A 7 9.60 -22.78 -28.96
C SER A 7 10.89 -23.61 -29.14
N GLY A 8 11.91 -23.37 -28.30
CA GLY A 8 13.16 -24.10 -28.35
C GLY A 8 14.00 -23.84 -29.60
N LYS A 9 13.83 -22.68 -30.22
CA LYS A 9 14.58 -22.30 -31.44
C LYS A 9 15.90 -21.62 -31.17
N LEU A 10 16.18 -21.29 -29.92
CA LEU A 10 17.39 -20.55 -29.50
C LEU A 10 18.14 -21.36 -28.45
N ASP A 11 19.45 -21.46 -28.63
CA ASP A 11 20.37 -22.07 -27.65
C ASP A 11 20.98 -21.00 -26.72
N LYS A 12 21.17 -19.79 -27.25
CA LYS A 12 21.83 -18.69 -26.52
C LYS A 12 21.35 -17.33 -26.99
N ILE A 13 21.23 -16.41 -26.04
CA ILE A 13 20.96 -15.00 -26.30
C ILE A 13 22.21 -14.20 -25.95
N LEU A 14 22.66 -13.35 -26.90
CA LEU A 14 23.79 -12.47 -26.74
C LEU A 14 23.31 -11.02 -26.78
N VAL A 15 23.69 -10.23 -25.79
CA VAL A 15 23.49 -8.78 -25.79
C VAL A 15 24.81 -8.03 -25.66
N TYR A 16 24.86 -6.81 -26.15
CA TYR A 16 26.04 -5.98 -25.97
C TYR A 16 26.18 -5.52 -24.50
N LYS A 17 25.08 -5.11 -23.87
CA LYS A 17 24.99 -4.68 -22.48
C LYS A 17 23.69 -5.19 -21.85
N LEU A 18 23.68 -5.38 -20.52
CA LEU A 18 22.48 -5.78 -19.77
C LEU A 18 21.34 -4.76 -19.93
N ASP A 19 21.64 -3.46 -20.05
CA ASP A 19 20.63 -2.41 -20.27
C ASP A 19 19.88 -2.54 -21.61
N ARG A 20 20.43 -3.30 -22.58
CA ARG A 20 19.75 -3.63 -23.83
C ARG A 20 18.71 -4.72 -23.68
N LEU A 21 18.82 -5.53 -22.64
CA LEU A 21 17.80 -6.51 -22.29
C LEU A 21 16.64 -5.84 -21.55
N SER A 22 16.94 -5.13 -20.46
CA SER A 22 15.99 -4.31 -19.71
C SER A 22 16.73 -3.22 -18.93
N ARG A 23 16.06 -2.08 -18.69
CA ARG A 23 16.54 -1.03 -17.78
C ARG A 23 16.28 -1.34 -16.31
N SER A 24 15.45 -2.32 -16.04
CA SER A 24 15.11 -2.78 -14.69
C SER A 24 15.93 -4.02 -14.36
N GLN A 25 16.69 -3.98 -13.26
CA GLN A 25 17.43 -5.15 -12.78
C GLN A 25 16.50 -6.34 -12.47
N LYS A 26 15.32 -6.06 -11.95
CA LYS A 26 14.30 -7.08 -11.69
C LYS A 26 13.86 -7.79 -12.97
N ASP A 27 13.56 -7.02 -14.01
CA ASP A 27 13.10 -7.58 -15.29
C ASP A 27 14.22 -8.33 -15.99
N THR A 28 15.47 -7.83 -15.87
CA THR A 28 16.65 -8.52 -16.36
C THR A 28 16.80 -9.90 -15.71
N LEU A 29 16.72 -9.97 -14.38
CA LEU A 29 16.77 -11.24 -13.63
C LEU A 29 15.64 -12.18 -14.04
N TYR A 30 14.38 -11.69 -14.05
CA TYR A 30 13.23 -12.45 -14.46
C TYR A 30 13.39 -13.04 -15.87
N LEU A 31 13.91 -12.24 -16.82
CA LEU A 31 14.16 -12.73 -18.18
C LEU A 31 15.23 -13.80 -18.22
N ILE A 32 16.33 -13.61 -17.48
CA ILE A 32 17.45 -14.58 -17.49
C ILE A 32 17.04 -15.88 -16.77
N GLU A 33 16.50 -15.80 -15.54
CA GLU A 33 16.19 -16.99 -14.74
C GLU A 33 14.92 -17.70 -15.22
N ASP A 34 13.79 -16.96 -15.28
CA ASP A 34 12.46 -17.57 -15.48
C ASP A 34 12.11 -17.78 -16.97
N LYS A 35 12.81 -17.08 -17.89
CA LYS A 35 12.54 -17.22 -19.33
C LYS A 35 13.66 -17.92 -20.06
N PHE A 36 14.90 -17.55 -19.90
CA PHE A 36 15.99 -18.12 -20.69
C PHE A 36 16.47 -19.44 -20.08
N LEU A 37 17.00 -19.43 -18.87
CA LEU A 37 17.55 -20.62 -18.23
C LEU A 37 16.49 -21.70 -17.97
N ALA A 38 15.27 -21.32 -17.64
CA ALA A 38 14.15 -22.25 -17.47
C ALA A 38 13.80 -23.01 -18.78
N ASN A 39 14.12 -22.43 -19.94
CA ASN A 39 13.98 -23.04 -21.25
C ASN A 39 15.29 -23.58 -21.83
N ASN A 40 16.34 -23.74 -21.02
CA ASN A 40 17.66 -24.19 -21.41
C ASN A 40 18.35 -23.28 -22.46
N VAL A 41 18.05 -21.99 -22.43
CA VAL A 41 18.67 -20.97 -23.28
C VAL A 41 19.70 -20.21 -22.45
N ASP A 42 20.97 -20.27 -22.84
CA ASP A 42 22.03 -19.52 -22.20
C ASP A 42 21.94 -18.02 -22.52
N PHE A 43 22.49 -17.20 -21.64
CA PHE A 43 22.52 -15.75 -21.80
C PHE A 43 23.97 -15.23 -21.66
N SER A 44 24.35 -14.31 -22.50
CA SER A 44 25.67 -13.66 -22.43
C SER A 44 25.59 -12.16 -22.69
N SER A 45 26.28 -11.38 -21.88
CA SER A 45 26.48 -9.95 -22.08
C SER A 45 27.96 -9.65 -22.31
N MET A 46 28.24 -8.98 -23.43
CA MET A 46 29.63 -8.75 -23.86
C MET A 46 30.35 -7.69 -23.01
N HIS A 47 29.65 -6.62 -22.66
CA HIS A 47 30.26 -5.49 -21.95
C HIS A 47 30.52 -5.83 -20.46
N GLU A 48 29.63 -6.54 -19.82
CA GLU A 48 29.77 -6.96 -18.42
C GLU A 48 30.58 -8.27 -18.31
N ASN A 49 30.98 -8.85 -19.40
CA ASN A 49 31.69 -10.14 -19.45
C ASN A 49 30.99 -11.25 -18.68
N PHE A 50 29.67 -11.34 -18.87
CA PHE A 50 28.76 -12.20 -18.13
C PHE A 50 28.23 -13.30 -19.05
N ASP A 51 28.39 -14.58 -18.68
CA ASP A 51 27.96 -15.73 -19.48
C ASP A 51 27.43 -16.84 -18.59
N THR A 52 26.11 -17.13 -18.70
CA THR A 52 25.43 -18.14 -17.91
C THR A 52 25.83 -19.57 -18.22
N SER A 53 26.48 -19.82 -19.36
CA SER A 53 27.03 -21.15 -19.65
C SER A 53 28.19 -21.52 -18.70
N THR A 54 28.81 -20.54 -18.05
CA THR A 54 29.91 -20.72 -17.11
C THR A 54 29.44 -20.83 -15.66
N PRO A 55 30.12 -21.58 -14.75
CA PRO A 55 29.81 -21.57 -13.34
C PRO A 55 29.86 -20.19 -12.70
N PHE A 56 30.81 -19.34 -13.10
CA PHE A 56 30.95 -17.96 -12.64
C PHE A 56 29.75 -17.11 -13.06
N GLY A 57 29.33 -17.20 -14.33
CA GLY A 57 28.18 -16.45 -14.82
C GLY A 57 26.88 -16.85 -14.09
N ARG A 58 26.69 -18.13 -13.79
CA ARG A 58 25.55 -18.58 -12.96
C ARG A 58 25.62 -18.04 -11.54
N ALA A 59 26.78 -17.99 -10.91
CA ALA A 59 26.95 -17.39 -9.59
C ALA A 59 26.65 -15.87 -9.60
N MET A 60 27.00 -15.16 -10.67
CA MET A 60 26.71 -13.74 -10.84
C MET A 60 25.21 -13.41 -10.85
N ILE A 61 24.36 -14.34 -11.33
CA ILE A 61 22.90 -14.17 -11.26
C ILE A 61 22.46 -14.01 -9.79
N GLY A 62 22.96 -14.86 -8.89
CA GLY A 62 22.67 -14.75 -7.47
C GLY A 62 23.11 -13.40 -6.87
N ILE A 63 24.25 -12.88 -7.28
CA ILE A 63 24.72 -11.54 -6.86
C ILE A 63 23.78 -10.45 -7.37
N LEU A 64 23.38 -10.50 -8.62
CA LEU A 64 22.41 -9.55 -9.19
C LEU A 64 21.06 -9.60 -8.48
N ALA A 65 20.60 -10.81 -8.08
CA ALA A 65 19.39 -10.98 -7.31
C ALA A 65 19.47 -10.28 -5.95
N VAL A 66 20.60 -10.42 -5.24
CA VAL A 66 20.84 -9.72 -3.97
C VAL A 66 20.81 -8.20 -4.14
N PHE A 67 21.47 -7.67 -5.18
CA PHE A 67 21.45 -6.24 -5.48
C PHE A 67 20.03 -5.73 -5.78
N ALA A 68 19.25 -6.46 -6.57
CA ALA A 68 17.87 -6.11 -6.87
C ALA A 68 16.96 -6.14 -5.61
N GLN A 69 17.28 -7.00 -4.67
CA GLN A 69 16.58 -7.01 -3.37
C GLN A 69 16.96 -5.82 -2.50
N LEU A 70 18.25 -5.51 -2.38
CA LEU A 70 18.76 -4.35 -1.64
C LEU A 70 18.15 -3.05 -2.18
N GLU A 71 18.08 -2.88 -3.50
CA GLU A 71 17.45 -1.71 -4.11
C GLU A 71 15.97 -1.58 -3.72
N ARG A 72 15.22 -2.68 -3.72
CA ARG A 72 13.80 -2.69 -3.27
C ARG A 72 13.66 -2.30 -1.81
N GLU A 73 14.54 -2.81 -0.95
CA GLU A 73 14.53 -2.47 0.48
C GLU A 73 14.85 -1.00 0.72
N GLN A 74 15.83 -0.44 0.02
CA GLN A 74 16.16 0.99 0.09
C GLN A 74 15.02 1.89 -0.41
N ILE A 75 14.31 1.50 -1.48
CA ILE A 75 13.14 2.23 -1.96
C ILE A 75 12.03 2.20 -0.90
N LYS A 76 11.75 1.02 -0.32
CA LYS A 76 10.75 0.85 0.74
C LYS A 76 11.07 1.69 1.97
N GLU A 77 12.33 1.71 2.39
CA GLU A 77 12.81 2.51 3.53
C GLU A 77 12.64 4.02 3.25
N ARG A 78 13.08 4.50 2.09
CA ARG A 78 12.89 5.91 1.67
C ARG A 78 11.42 6.32 1.63
N MET A 79 10.56 5.46 1.10
CA MET A 79 9.10 5.70 1.09
C MET A 79 8.53 5.71 2.50
N GLY A 80 9.03 4.84 3.40
CA GLY A 80 8.67 4.81 4.81
C GLY A 80 9.03 6.12 5.52
N MET A 81 10.28 6.57 5.39
CA MET A 81 10.74 7.84 5.95
C MET A 81 9.93 9.04 5.44
N GLY A 82 9.61 9.07 4.14
CA GLY A 82 8.78 10.12 3.57
C GLY A 82 7.36 10.15 4.14
N ARG A 83 6.75 8.98 4.35
CA ARG A 83 5.43 8.87 4.99
C ARG A 83 5.46 9.28 6.46
N GLU A 84 6.50 8.89 7.19
CA GLU A 84 6.69 9.27 8.59
C GLU A 84 6.86 10.78 8.73
N ALA A 85 7.70 11.40 7.90
CA ALA A 85 7.88 12.84 7.89
C ALA A 85 6.57 13.60 7.62
N ARG A 86 5.75 13.11 6.70
CA ARG A 86 4.41 13.66 6.42
C ARG A 86 3.48 13.52 7.62
N ALA A 87 3.44 12.36 8.26
CA ALA A 87 2.61 12.13 9.45
C ALA A 87 3.03 13.05 10.62
N LYS A 88 4.34 13.23 10.86
CA LYS A 88 4.87 14.18 11.85
C LYS A 88 4.46 15.63 11.56
N GLN A 89 4.28 15.99 10.30
CA GLN A 89 3.77 17.31 9.88
C GLN A 89 2.22 17.39 9.92
N GLY A 90 1.54 16.34 10.36
CA GLY A 90 0.09 16.28 10.47
C GLY A 90 -0.65 15.95 9.16
N TYR A 91 0.05 15.59 8.10
CA TYR A 91 -0.58 15.17 6.86
C TYR A 91 -1.05 13.72 6.94
N PHE A 92 -2.21 13.44 6.38
CA PHE A 92 -2.68 12.08 6.21
C PHE A 92 -1.74 11.29 5.28
N ALA A 93 -1.13 10.24 5.82
CA ALA A 93 -0.16 9.39 5.10
C ALA A 93 -0.79 8.11 4.53
N GLY A 94 -2.13 8.02 4.54
CA GLY A 94 -2.88 6.85 4.09
C GLY A 94 -2.95 6.69 2.57
N ASN A 95 -3.69 5.66 2.15
CA ASN A 95 -3.91 5.31 0.75
C ASN A 95 -4.83 6.32 0.03
N LYS A 96 -5.05 6.10 -1.28
CA LYS A 96 -5.90 6.95 -2.15
C LYS A 96 -7.35 7.12 -1.63
N GLN A 97 -7.85 6.18 -0.83
CA GLN A 97 -9.20 6.26 -0.29
C GLN A 97 -9.16 6.91 1.11
N PRO A 98 -9.74 8.11 1.27
CA PRO A 98 -9.79 8.79 2.55
C PRO A 98 -10.73 8.08 3.53
N PRO A 99 -10.57 8.29 4.85
CA PRO A 99 -11.50 7.82 5.86
C PRO A 99 -12.93 8.31 5.57
N TYR A 100 -13.93 7.52 5.92
CA TYR A 100 -15.33 7.92 5.82
C TYR A 100 -15.57 9.19 6.64
N GLY A 101 -16.30 10.15 6.13
CA GLY A 101 -16.46 11.46 6.74
C GLY A 101 -15.52 12.53 6.20
N TYR A 102 -14.53 12.14 5.38
CA TYR A 102 -13.59 13.07 4.78
C TYR A 102 -13.43 12.87 3.28
N ASN A 103 -13.16 13.95 2.57
CA ASN A 103 -12.64 13.98 1.21
C ASN A 103 -11.14 14.25 1.25
N TYR A 104 -10.39 13.73 0.27
CA TYR A 104 -8.95 13.99 0.14
C TYR A 104 -8.70 14.91 -1.03
N VAL A 105 -8.41 16.16 -0.74
CA VAL A 105 -8.22 17.22 -1.74
C VAL A 105 -6.91 17.95 -1.47
N ASN A 106 -6.08 18.11 -2.48
CA ASN A 106 -4.79 18.82 -2.38
C ASN A 106 -3.91 18.34 -1.21
N HIS A 107 -3.85 17.03 -0.99
CA HIS A 107 -3.09 16.38 0.09
C HIS A 107 -3.61 16.64 1.51
N GLU A 108 -4.82 17.17 1.67
CA GLU A 108 -5.47 17.41 2.96
C GLU A 108 -6.80 16.67 3.07
N LEU A 109 -7.18 16.31 4.29
CA LEU A 109 -8.51 15.77 4.59
C LEU A 109 -9.45 16.94 4.87
N ILE A 110 -10.52 17.03 4.09
CA ILE A 110 -11.57 18.04 4.22
C ILE A 110 -12.85 17.32 4.62
N ILE A 111 -13.58 17.84 5.61
CA ILE A 111 -14.82 17.25 6.08
C ILE A 111 -15.82 17.15 4.91
N ASN A 112 -16.43 15.96 4.77
CA ASN A 112 -17.59 15.72 3.93
C ASN A 112 -18.82 15.80 4.84
N ASP A 113 -19.59 16.86 4.74
CA ASP A 113 -20.69 17.16 5.67
C ASP A 113 -21.72 16.04 5.78
N TYR A 114 -22.08 15.40 4.66
CA TYR A 114 -23.03 14.29 4.67
C TYR A 114 -22.47 13.07 5.42
N GLU A 115 -21.24 12.65 5.09
CA GLU A 115 -20.62 11.51 5.75
C GLU A 115 -20.26 11.83 7.21
N ALA A 116 -19.88 13.07 7.52
CA ALA A 116 -19.57 13.50 8.87
C ALA A 116 -20.80 13.47 9.78
N MET A 117 -21.98 13.80 9.26
CA MET A 117 -23.24 13.64 9.97
C MET A 117 -23.48 12.17 10.36
N ILE A 118 -23.19 11.24 9.45
CA ILE A 118 -23.33 9.80 9.73
C ILE A 118 -22.28 9.35 10.75
N VAL A 119 -21.05 9.83 10.67
CA VAL A 119 -20.01 9.54 11.67
C VAL A 119 -20.48 10.00 13.06
N ARG A 120 -21.02 11.20 13.20
CA ARG A 120 -21.58 11.67 14.49
C ARG A 120 -22.71 10.77 14.98
N ARG A 121 -23.62 10.34 14.07
CA ARG A 121 -24.70 9.40 14.42
C ARG A 121 -24.16 8.06 14.94
N ILE A 122 -23.10 7.53 14.32
CA ILE A 122 -22.43 6.30 14.77
C ILE A 122 -21.89 6.47 16.20
N TYR A 123 -21.24 7.60 16.48
CA TYR A 123 -20.72 7.90 17.83
C TYR A 123 -21.84 8.11 18.86
N ASP A 124 -22.95 8.74 18.50
CA ASP A 124 -24.12 8.89 19.39
C ASP A 124 -24.71 7.54 19.78
N LEU A 125 -24.82 6.60 18.84
CA LEU A 125 -25.26 5.23 19.14
C LEU A 125 -24.20 4.47 19.97
N GLY A 126 -22.92 4.66 19.66
CA GLY A 126 -21.82 4.07 20.44
C GLY A 126 -21.80 4.55 21.89
N LYS A 127 -22.03 5.84 22.15
CA LYS A 127 -22.14 6.42 23.49
C LYS A 127 -23.29 5.80 24.30
N GLN A 128 -24.35 5.34 23.63
CA GLN A 128 -25.47 4.64 24.25
C GLN A 128 -25.15 3.15 24.54
N GLY A 129 -23.97 2.66 24.18
CA GLY A 129 -23.57 1.26 24.35
C GLY A 129 -24.07 0.33 23.25
N THR A 130 -24.54 0.87 22.13
CA THR A 130 -25.01 0.06 21.00
C THR A 130 -23.82 -0.60 20.31
N GLY A 131 -23.84 -1.92 20.15
CA GLY A 131 -22.77 -2.67 19.50
C GLY A 131 -22.72 -2.43 17.99
N SER A 132 -21.55 -2.62 17.39
CA SER A 132 -21.28 -2.33 15.97
C SER A 132 -22.20 -3.04 14.96
N TRP A 133 -22.65 -4.24 15.26
CA TRP A 133 -23.66 -4.97 14.46
C TRP A 133 -25.04 -4.29 14.46
N SER A 134 -25.47 -3.85 15.65
CA SER A 134 -26.74 -3.14 15.79
C SER A 134 -26.69 -1.76 15.15
N ILE A 135 -25.55 -1.05 15.28
CA ILE A 135 -25.34 0.25 14.62
C ILE A 135 -25.43 0.09 13.09
N ALA A 136 -24.77 -0.91 12.51
CA ALA A 136 -24.83 -1.15 11.06
C ALA A 136 -26.27 -1.34 10.59
N ARG A 137 -27.08 -2.16 11.30
CA ARG A 137 -28.49 -2.37 10.99
C ARG A 137 -29.32 -1.09 11.12
N ILE A 138 -29.14 -0.32 12.20
CA ILE A 138 -29.86 0.94 12.41
C ILE A 138 -29.60 1.93 11.29
N LEU A 139 -28.33 2.07 10.84
CA LEU A 139 -27.98 2.97 9.74
C LEU A 139 -28.65 2.56 8.42
N GLU A 140 -28.78 1.26 8.15
CA GLU A 140 -29.50 0.75 6.97
C GLU A 140 -31.00 1.03 7.07
N GLU A 141 -31.60 0.81 8.24
CA GLU A 141 -33.01 1.11 8.51
C GLU A 141 -33.31 2.62 8.40
N GLU A 142 -32.39 3.48 8.84
CA GLU A 142 -32.45 4.94 8.70
C GLU A 142 -32.16 5.41 7.25
N GLY A 143 -31.76 4.50 6.34
CA GLY A 143 -31.50 4.79 4.94
C GLY A 143 -30.15 5.43 4.64
N TYR A 144 -29.22 5.46 5.61
CA TYR A 144 -27.86 5.96 5.40
C TYR A 144 -27.03 4.96 4.61
N LYS A 145 -26.31 5.46 3.59
CA LYS A 145 -25.49 4.61 2.69
C LYS A 145 -24.01 4.76 2.98
N PRO A 146 -23.28 3.63 3.06
CA PRO A 146 -21.82 3.66 3.06
C PRO A 146 -21.30 3.97 1.64
N ARG A 147 -19.98 4.13 1.50
CA ARG A 147 -19.33 4.20 0.15
C ARG A 147 -19.39 2.87 -0.60
N ASN A 148 -19.51 1.76 0.12
CA ASN A 148 -19.73 0.43 -0.41
C ASN A 148 -21.23 0.10 -0.38
N GLU A 149 -21.61 -1.11 -0.83
CA GLU A 149 -23.02 -1.48 -0.96
C GLU A 149 -23.75 -1.54 0.39
N HIS A 150 -23.09 -2.04 1.45
CA HIS A 150 -23.69 -2.27 2.76
C HIS A 150 -22.80 -1.84 3.91
N TRP A 151 -23.43 -1.47 5.04
CA TRP A 151 -22.75 -1.30 6.32
C TRP A 151 -22.35 -2.65 6.89
N VAL A 152 -21.05 -2.83 7.17
CA VAL A 152 -20.55 -4.01 7.87
C VAL A 152 -20.03 -3.60 9.26
N HIS A 153 -20.20 -4.48 10.24
CA HIS A 153 -19.77 -4.22 11.62
C HIS A 153 -18.29 -3.78 11.72
N GLN A 154 -17.44 -4.35 10.86
CA GLN A 154 -16.00 -3.98 10.83
C GLN A 154 -15.79 -2.52 10.43
N SER A 155 -16.58 -2.00 9.48
CA SER A 155 -16.51 -0.57 9.09
C SER A 155 -16.93 0.33 10.24
N ILE A 156 -18.00 -0.02 10.97
CA ILE A 156 -18.43 0.70 12.15
C ILE A 156 -17.36 0.67 13.24
N ASN A 157 -16.80 -0.51 13.53
CA ASN A 157 -15.75 -0.64 14.52
C ASN A 157 -14.50 0.18 14.16
N ASN A 158 -14.11 0.17 12.89
CA ASN A 158 -13.01 1.00 12.41
C ASN A 158 -13.28 2.50 12.57
N ILE A 159 -14.54 2.95 12.41
CA ILE A 159 -14.94 4.34 12.65
C ILE A 159 -14.85 4.65 14.14
N LEU A 160 -15.42 3.83 15.01
CA LEU A 160 -15.45 4.05 16.46
C LEU A 160 -14.06 4.06 17.11
N THR A 161 -13.11 3.30 16.58
CA THR A 161 -11.76 3.15 17.16
C THR A 161 -10.70 4.05 16.52
N SER A 162 -11.02 4.73 15.40
CA SER A 162 -10.04 5.53 14.68
C SER A 162 -9.87 6.93 15.25
N ARG A 163 -8.68 7.25 15.72
CA ARG A 163 -8.32 8.58 16.26
C ARG A 163 -8.27 9.69 15.20
N ILE A 164 -8.45 9.34 13.91
CA ILE A 164 -8.52 10.32 12.84
C ILE A 164 -9.72 11.27 13.03
N TYR A 165 -10.80 10.77 13.62
CA TYR A 165 -12.02 11.56 13.87
C TYR A 165 -11.85 12.61 14.97
N ILE A 166 -10.82 12.48 15.81
CA ILE A 166 -10.42 13.50 16.80
C ILE A 166 -9.25 14.37 16.34
N GLY A 167 -8.95 14.35 15.03
CA GLY A 167 -7.93 15.20 14.43
C GLY A 167 -6.51 14.66 14.54
N GLU A 168 -6.32 13.35 14.67
CA GLU A 168 -4.99 12.72 14.70
C GLU A 168 -4.73 11.90 13.44
N VAL A 169 -3.46 11.78 13.06
CA VAL A 169 -2.99 10.93 11.96
C VAL A 169 -1.98 9.91 12.47
N SER A 170 -1.93 8.73 11.88
CA SER A 170 -1.03 7.66 12.35
C SER A 170 0.01 7.27 11.31
N PHE A 171 1.20 6.90 11.79
CA PHE A 171 2.20 6.19 11.02
C PHE A 171 3.03 5.29 11.93
N GLY A 172 3.25 4.03 11.52
CA GLY A 172 4.07 3.08 12.26
C GLY A 172 3.62 2.82 13.70
N GLY A 173 2.31 2.85 13.97
CA GLY A 173 1.73 2.65 15.31
C GLY A 173 1.84 3.89 16.23
N LYS A 174 2.35 5.01 15.74
CA LYS A 174 2.41 6.30 16.47
C LYS A 174 1.35 7.25 15.94
N TRP A 175 0.78 8.05 16.84
CA TRP A 175 -0.21 9.08 16.53
C TRP A 175 0.43 10.46 16.58
N TYR A 176 0.01 11.34 15.69
CA TYR A 176 0.49 12.71 15.57
C TYR A 176 -0.71 13.63 15.37
N LYS A 177 -0.61 14.86 15.86
CA LYS A 177 -1.64 15.87 15.63
C LYS A 177 -1.81 16.09 14.12
N GLY A 178 -3.02 15.87 13.62
CA GLY A 178 -3.39 16.11 12.23
C GLY A 178 -3.61 17.58 11.93
N ARG A 179 -3.60 17.93 10.64
CA ARG A 179 -3.92 19.27 10.14
C ARG A 179 -5.41 19.44 9.83
N HIS A 180 -6.12 18.33 9.74
CA HIS A 180 -7.55 18.29 9.42
C HIS A 180 -8.40 18.58 10.66
N ASP A 181 -9.58 19.14 10.43
CA ASP A 181 -10.54 19.39 11.49
C ASP A 181 -11.15 18.08 12.01
N PRO A 182 -11.33 17.94 13.33
CA PRO A 182 -11.97 16.76 13.91
C PRO A 182 -13.48 16.76 13.62
N ILE A 183 -14.05 15.58 13.41
CA ILE A 183 -15.51 15.39 13.31
C ILE A 183 -16.11 15.17 14.69
N ILE A 184 -15.36 14.53 15.60
CA ILE A 184 -15.77 14.10 16.94
C ILE A 184 -14.89 14.80 17.98
N SER A 185 -15.46 15.13 19.13
CA SER A 185 -14.70 15.63 20.27
C SER A 185 -13.86 14.52 20.91
N PHE A 186 -12.77 14.89 21.58
CA PHE A 186 -11.96 13.93 22.33
C PHE A 186 -12.77 13.22 23.41
N ASP A 187 -13.64 13.94 24.12
CA ASP A 187 -14.47 13.41 25.22
C ASP A 187 -15.47 12.36 24.70
N ASP A 188 -16.11 12.62 23.56
CA ASP A 188 -17.01 11.65 22.92
C ASP A 188 -16.28 10.39 22.46
N PHE A 189 -15.09 10.54 21.94
CA PHE A 189 -14.25 9.42 21.55
C PHE A 189 -13.90 8.55 22.75
N GLU A 190 -13.40 9.15 23.85
CA GLU A 190 -13.02 8.44 25.07
C GLU A 190 -14.23 7.71 25.69
N LEU A 191 -15.42 8.34 25.73
CA LEU A 191 -16.63 7.69 26.22
C LEU A 191 -16.98 6.40 25.47
N VAL A 192 -16.74 6.38 24.17
CA VAL A 192 -17.00 5.19 23.34
C VAL A 192 -15.96 4.10 23.56
N GLN A 193 -14.69 4.47 23.83
CA GLN A 193 -13.62 3.48 24.09
C GLN A 193 -13.78 2.75 25.44
N GLN A 194 -14.53 3.31 26.40
CA GLN A 194 -14.76 2.72 27.72
C GLN A 194 -15.88 1.68 27.76
N LYS A 195 -16.60 1.50 26.66
CA LYS A 195 -17.76 0.59 26.53
C LYS A 195 -17.49 -0.59 25.63
#